data_cf4c666e643e1d92fcf3bab60876a7a2
#
_entry.id   cf4c666e643e1d92fcf3bab60876a7a2
#
_cell.length_a   1.000
_cell.length_b   1.000
_cell.length_c   1.000
_cell.angle_alpha   90.00
_cell.angle_beta   90.00
_cell.angle_gamma   90.00
#
_symmetry.space_group_name_H-M   'P 1'
#
loop_
_entity.id
_entity.type
_entity.pdbx_description
1 polymer ?
#
loop_
_entity_poly.entity_id
_entity_poly.type
_entity_poly.pdbx_seq_one_letter_code
_entity_poly.pdbx_strand_id
1 'polypeptide(L)'
;MRNAHTAAVLGENRMFDVKEAEQKRRSPAEIAMMVQDGWECFSDIAAVIPPEITDALADRAINGEVKGVRWGSILDIEPLRILSKEASRGITPVSWFSGKQFAAAVNEGRADIMPCSYKDMPEYAAGLEKLDAIFIRTSSMDSEGFFHVGTAGSLMEVLIKKAEHIFVEADPHMPSHEGCPKLHISEVDAYCESDRELPEVHSAATDEASKRIAEIIADQIPDRATVQLGIGAIPEACGKLLRDKKELGIHTELFSDSYMELIECGAATNAFKEEYTGKSVATVAFGSKKLYSFLEGNLDVLMLPVNVTNDPYLIAKHKNFISINGALEVDLFGQVCAERLGTRHVSGSGGQGDFVRGAVMSEGGKSFIAFPSTAAKGTLSRIKPLLSEGAVVTTGKNDVDMIVTEYGLAKLRGKTLSQRVKALISIAHPDFRDELIFYAKQRGMI
;
A
#
# COMPACT_ATOMS: atom_id res chain seq x y z
N MET A 1 32.65 4.42 5.17
CA MET A 1 32.46 4.77 3.75
C MET A 1 31.21 5.62 3.66
N ARG A 2 31.33 6.80 3.09
CA ARG A 2 30.41 7.94 3.24
C ARG A 2 29.07 7.71 2.56
N ASN A 3 28.00 8.21 3.21
CA ASN A 3 26.64 8.40 2.72
C ASN A 3 26.58 8.77 1.21
N ALA A 4 26.10 7.84 0.38
CA ALA A 4 25.94 8.00 -1.05
C ALA A 4 24.50 7.73 -1.51
N HIS A 5 23.50 8.08 -0.69
CA HIS A 5 22.09 7.87 -1.05
C HIS A 5 21.25 9.16 -1.06
N THR A 6 21.91 10.35 -1.03
CA THR A 6 21.19 11.64 -1.06
C THR A 6 21.66 12.55 -2.21
N ALA A 7 22.24 12.00 -3.26
CA ALA A 7 22.80 12.85 -4.33
C ALA A 7 22.71 12.16 -5.68
N ALA A 8 21.53 11.97 -6.21
CA ALA A 8 21.35 11.61 -7.61
C ALA A 8 19.97 12.03 -8.13
N VAL A 9 19.57 13.26 -7.95
CA VAL A 9 18.71 13.99 -8.89
C VAL A 9 19.14 15.46 -8.78
N LEU A 10 20.40 15.72 -9.12
CA LEU A 10 20.79 17.08 -9.50
C LEU A 10 20.57 17.17 -11.02
N GLY A 11 19.33 17.52 -11.39
CA GLY A 11 19.06 18.01 -12.73
C GLY A 11 20.02 19.17 -13.02
N GLU A 12 20.70 19.10 -14.16
CA GLU A 12 21.34 20.25 -14.74
C GLU A 12 20.36 21.42 -14.66
N ASN A 13 20.83 22.65 -14.39
CA ASN A 13 20.07 23.90 -14.38
C ASN A 13 19.43 24.12 -15.78
N ARG A 14 18.35 23.38 -16.07
CA ARG A 14 17.51 23.62 -17.25
C ARG A 14 16.57 24.75 -16.87
N MET A 15 16.74 25.91 -17.51
CA MET A 15 15.81 27.02 -17.35
C MET A 15 14.46 26.59 -17.90
N PHE A 16 13.39 26.80 -17.11
CA PHE A 16 12.01 26.57 -17.52
C PHE A 16 11.68 27.40 -18.78
N ASP A 17 11.23 26.74 -19.84
CA ASP A 17 10.74 27.35 -21.06
C ASP A 17 9.21 27.23 -21.16
N VAL A 18 8.54 28.37 -20.98
CA VAL A 18 7.05 28.44 -21.08
C VAL A 18 6.57 27.94 -22.45
N LYS A 19 7.33 28.16 -23.52
CA LYS A 19 6.96 27.72 -24.88
C LYS A 19 7.00 26.16 -24.96
N GLU A 20 7.97 25.53 -24.30
CA GLU A 20 8.03 24.08 -24.26
C GLU A 20 6.80 23.53 -23.57
N ALA A 21 6.39 24.11 -22.44
CA ALA A 21 5.18 23.71 -21.72
C ALA A 21 3.92 23.86 -22.59
N GLU A 22 3.74 25.01 -23.26
CA GLU A 22 2.61 25.22 -24.16
C GLU A 22 2.56 24.21 -25.32
N GLN A 23 3.71 23.83 -25.87
CA GLN A 23 3.82 22.84 -26.94
C GLN A 23 3.47 21.43 -26.50
N LYS A 24 3.65 21.08 -25.21
CA LYS A 24 3.35 19.75 -24.65
C LYS A 24 1.95 19.65 -24.05
N ARG A 25 1.25 20.76 -23.88
CA ARG A 25 -0.13 20.77 -23.36
C ARG A 25 -1.10 20.16 -24.38
N ARG A 26 -1.91 19.23 -23.92
CA ARG A 26 -2.90 18.48 -24.70
C ARG A 26 -4.18 18.31 -23.90
N SER A 27 -5.26 17.94 -24.56
CA SER A 27 -6.45 17.39 -23.89
C SER A 27 -6.22 15.92 -23.48
N PRO A 28 -6.96 15.38 -22.49
CA PRO A 28 -6.91 13.95 -22.15
C PRO A 28 -7.14 13.04 -23.37
N ALA A 29 -8.07 13.41 -24.24
CA ALA A 29 -8.38 12.67 -25.48
C ALA A 29 -7.19 12.65 -26.46
N GLU A 30 -6.49 13.78 -26.65
CA GLU A 30 -5.30 13.84 -27.51
C GLU A 30 -4.16 12.99 -26.93
N ILE A 31 -3.95 12.97 -25.60
CA ILE A 31 -2.98 12.09 -24.95
C ILE A 31 -3.37 10.63 -25.16
N ALA A 32 -4.64 10.29 -24.92
CA ALA A 32 -5.12 8.93 -25.15
C ALA A 32 -4.94 8.48 -26.61
N MET A 33 -5.05 9.39 -27.61
CA MET A 33 -4.81 9.07 -29.03
C MET A 33 -3.35 8.73 -29.33
N MET A 34 -2.39 9.09 -28.50
CA MET A 34 -0.97 8.72 -28.66
C MET A 34 -0.72 7.23 -28.37
N VAL A 35 -1.58 6.60 -27.56
CA VAL A 35 -1.46 5.18 -27.22
C VAL A 35 -1.76 4.31 -28.44
N GLN A 36 -0.86 3.37 -28.73
CA GLN A 36 -0.94 2.48 -29.87
C GLN A 36 -1.37 1.05 -29.47
N ASP A 37 -1.80 0.26 -30.43
CA ASP A 37 -2.13 -1.14 -30.23
C ASP A 37 -0.95 -1.93 -29.65
N GLY A 38 -1.22 -2.76 -28.66
CA GLY A 38 -0.23 -3.64 -28.04
C GLY A 38 0.76 -2.95 -27.10
N TRP A 39 0.53 -1.70 -26.75
CA TRP A 39 1.40 -1.01 -25.77
C TRP A 39 1.30 -1.62 -24.37
N GLU A 40 2.45 -1.68 -23.70
CA GLU A 40 2.57 -1.93 -22.27
C GLU A 40 2.57 -0.59 -21.55
N CYS A 41 1.48 -0.30 -20.84
CA CYS A 41 1.23 0.95 -20.14
C CYS A 41 1.22 0.72 -18.63
N PHE A 42 1.61 1.72 -17.87
CA PHE A 42 1.57 1.63 -16.40
C PHE A 42 1.12 2.95 -15.78
N SER A 43 0.40 2.83 -14.67
CA SER A 43 0.20 3.91 -13.71
C SER A 43 0.47 3.38 -12.32
N ASP A 44 0.94 4.21 -11.40
CA ASP A 44 1.36 3.73 -10.09
C ASP A 44 0.15 3.42 -9.18
N ILE A 45 -0.07 4.13 -8.12
CA ILE A 45 -0.93 3.73 -7.01
C ILE A 45 -1.91 4.84 -6.61
N ALA A 46 -3.12 4.44 -6.22
CA ALA A 46 -4.09 5.29 -5.53
C ALA A 46 -4.38 6.61 -6.28
N ALA A 47 -4.20 7.76 -5.63
CA ALA A 47 -4.49 9.08 -6.19
C ALA A 47 -3.56 9.50 -7.34
N VAL A 48 -2.45 8.79 -7.56
CA VAL A 48 -1.51 9.05 -8.68
C VAL A 48 -2.03 8.51 -10.02
N ILE A 49 -3.04 7.63 -10.01
CA ILE A 49 -3.68 7.16 -11.25
C ILE A 49 -4.47 8.32 -11.88
N PRO A 50 -4.16 8.73 -13.13
CA PRO A 50 -4.78 9.91 -13.75
C PRO A 50 -6.16 9.58 -14.32
N PRO A 51 -7.27 10.05 -13.71
CA PRO A 51 -8.60 9.63 -14.09
C PRO A 51 -9.06 10.14 -15.45
N GLU A 52 -8.74 11.38 -15.83
CA GLU A 52 -9.20 11.96 -17.10
C GLU A 52 -8.53 11.28 -18.33
N ILE A 53 -7.22 10.99 -18.20
CA ILE A 53 -6.50 10.29 -19.29
C ILE A 53 -6.96 8.83 -19.37
N THR A 54 -7.14 8.15 -18.22
CA THR A 54 -7.58 6.74 -18.21
C THR A 54 -9.01 6.60 -18.69
N ASP A 55 -9.89 7.56 -18.41
CA ASP A 55 -11.25 7.59 -18.92
C ASP A 55 -11.27 7.77 -20.45
N ALA A 56 -10.45 8.69 -21.00
CA ALA A 56 -10.31 8.88 -22.44
C ALA A 56 -9.75 7.63 -23.15
N LEU A 57 -8.78 6.94 -22.52
CA LEU A 57 -8.23 5.70 -23.06
C LEU A 57 -9.26 4.56 -23.01
N ALA A 58 -10.07 4.50 -21.95
CA ALA A 58 -11.18 3.56 -21.84
C ALA A 58 -12.22 3.78 -22.95
N ASP A 59 -12.56 5.03 -23.29
CA ASP A 59 -13.48 5.34 -24.39
C ASP A 59 -12.96 4.82 -25.73
N ARG A 60 -11.67 4.98 -26.02
CA ARG A 60 -11.04 4.42 -27.23
C ARG A 60 -11.13 2.90 -27.28
N ALA A 61 -10.89 2.22 -26.15
CA ALA A 61 -11.01 0.77 -26.08
C ALA A 61 -12.45 0.29 -26.28
N ILE A 62 -13.41 0.99 -25.68
CA ILE A 62 -14.85 0.71 -25.83
C ILE A 62 -15.29 0.85 -27.28
N ASN A 63 -14.83 1.90 -27.96
CA ASN A 63 -15.12 2.19 -29.36
C ASN A 63 -14.35 1.27 -30.34
N GLY A 64 -13.41 0.46 -29.86
CA GLY A 64 -12.59 -0.43 -30.70
C GLY A 64 -11.48 0.28 -31.48
N GLU A 65 -11.09 1.49 -31.04
CA GLU A 65 -10.08 2.35 -31.64
C GLU A 65 -8.65 2.00 -31.16
N VAL A 66 -8.53 1.20 -30.11
CA VAL A 66 -7.26 0.67 -29.59
C VAL A 66 -7.44 -0.76 -29.11
N LYS A 67 -6.44 -1.61 -29.31
CA LYS A 67 -6.50 -3.05 -28.98
C LYS A 67 -5.19 -3.56 -28.39
N GLY A 68 -5.33 -4.59 -27.53
CA GLY A 68 -4.18 -5.32 -26.98
C GLY A 68 -3.31 -4.53 -26.01
N VAL A 69 -3.77 -3.39 -25.53
CA VAL A 69 -3.07 -2.60 -24.51
C VAL A 69 -3.05 -3.39 -23.21
N ARG A 70 -1.88 -3.51 -22.57
CA ARG A 70 -1.76 -4.02 -21.21
C ARG A 70 -1.60 -2.82 -20.27
N TRP A 71 -2.40 -2.80 -19.21
CA TRP A 71 -2.42 -1.72 -18.24
C TRP A 71 -2.03 -2.22 -16.86
N GLY A 72 -0.80 -1.97 -16.44
CA GLY A 72 -0.33 -2.24 -15.08
C GLY A 72 -0.70 -1.13 -14.12
N SER A 73 -1.17 -1.47 -12.93
CA SER A 73 -1.26 -0.53 -11.81
C SER A 73 -1.36 -1.23 -10.46
N ILE A 74 -1.26 -0.41 -9.39
CA ILE A 74 -1.34 -0.82 -8.00
C ILE A 74 -2.59 -0.16 -7.43
N LEU A 75 -3.26 -0.80 -6.51
CA LEU A 75 -4.36 -0.34 -5.66
C LEU A 75 -5.27 0.78 -6.24
N ASP A 76 -6.40 0.36 -6.79
CA ASP A 76 -7.50 1.26 -7.11
C ASP A 76 -8.25 1.68 -5.83
N ILE A 77 -8.36 3.00 -5.58
CA ILE A 77 -9.11 3.56 -4.44
C ILE A 77 -10.40 4.28 -4.87
N GLU A 78 -10.58 4.50 -6.16
CA GLU A 78 -11.79 5.03 -6.78
C GLU A 78 -12.20 4.20 -8.01
N PRO A 79 -13.44 4.32 -8.50
CA PRO A 79 -13.86 3.63 -9.72
C PRO A 79 -13.09 4.14 -10.95
N LEU A 80 -12.44 3.23 -11.67
CA LEU A 80 -11.69 3.50 -12.89
C LEU A 80 -12.41 2.88 -14.09
N ARG A 81 -12.77 3.67 -15.10
CA ARG A 81 -13.45 3.18 -16.31
C ARG A 81 -12.60 2.21 -17.12
N ILE A 82 -11.27 2.36 -17.04
CA ILE A 82 -10.32 1.46 -17.70
C ILE A 82 -10.42 0.01 -17.20
N LEU A 83 -10.95 -0.21 -15.99
CA LEU A 83 -11.22 -1.53 -15.40
C LEU A 83 -12.62 -2.06 -15.70
N SER A 84 -13.44 -1.34 -16.49
CA SER A 84 -14.79 -1.75 -16.85
C SER A 84 -14.79 -2.96 -17.78
N LYS A 85 -15.92 -3.67 -17.81
CA LYS A 85 -16.12 -4.81 -18.72
C LYS A 85 -16.06 -4.39 -20.19
N GLU A 86 -16.55 -3.20 -20.49
CA GLU A 86 -16.58 -2.65 -21.83
C GLU A 86 -15.17 -2.33 -22.34
N ALA A 87 -14.32 -1.73 -21.48
CA ALA A 87 -12.94 -1.39 -21.82
C ALA A 87 -12.05 -2.64 -22.01
N SER A 88 -12.39 -3.79 -21.41
CA SER A 88 -11.65 -5.04 -21.57
C SER A 88 -11.63 -5.61 -22.98
N ARG A 89 -12.37 -5.00 -23.93
CA ARG A 89 -12.30 -5.30 -25.36
C ARG A 89 -10.97 -4.86 -26.00
N GLY A 90 -10.35 -3.82 -25.47
CA GLY A 90 -9.10 -3.26 -25.98
C GLY A 90 -7.94 -3.25 -24.97
N ILE A 91 -8.26 -3.34 -23.68
CA ILE A 91 -7.31 -3.20 -22.59
C ILE A 91 -7.36 -4.43 -21.67
N THR A 92 -6.22 -5.01 -21.37
CA THR A 92 -6.07 -6.07 -20.36
C THR A 92 -5.40 -5.46 -19.12
N PRO A 93 -6.14 -5.25 -18.02
CA PRO A 93 -5.55 -4.78 -16.77
C PRO A 93 -4.65 -5.84 -16.13
N VAL A 94 -3.53 -5.41 -15.53
CA VAL A 94 -2.62 -6.24 -14.74
C VAL A 94 -2.48 -5.63 -13.36
N SER A 95 -3.04 -6.30 -12.36
CA SER A 95 -2.99 -5.83 -10.98
C SER A 95 -1.70 -6.26 -10.30
N TRP A 96 -0.98 -5.32 -9.71
CA TRP A 96 0.18 -5.61 -8.86
C TRP A 96 -0.19 -5.60 -7.37
N PHE A 97 -1.30 -4.95 -7.04
CA PHE A 97 -2.03 -5.06 -5.78
C PHE A 97 -3.47 -4.60 -6.02
N SER A 98 -4.44 -5.44 -5.70
CA SER A 98 -5.83 -5.19 -6.08
C SER A 98 -6.59 -4.40 -5.03
N GLY A 99 -7.21 -3.30 -5.45
CA GLY A 99 -8.37 -2.74 -4.78
C GLY A 99 -9.64 -3.49 -5.18
N LYS A 100 -10.78 -2.90 -4.83
CA LYS A 100 -12.08 -3.56 -4.99
C LYS A 100 -12.45 -3.85 -6.44
N GLN A 101 -12.19 -2.91 -7.34
CA GLN A 101 -12.58 -3.03 -8.74
C GLN A 101 -11.63 -3.98 -9.50
N PHE A 102 -10.33 -3.88 -9.25
CA PHE A 102 -9.36 -4.85 -9.78
C PHE A 102 -9.68 -6.27 -9.33
N ALA A 103 -9.94 -6.47 -8.02
CA ALA A 103 -10.29 -7.79 -7.51
C ALA A 103 -11.55 -8.35 -8.19
N ALA A 104 -12.55 -7.52 -8.50
CA ALA A 104 -13.71 -7.94 -9.27
C ALA A 104 -13.31 -8.35 -10.69
N ALA A 105 -12.50 -7.56 -11.38
CA ALA A 105 -12.02 -7.87 -12.73
C ALA A 105 -11.21 -9.18 -12.80
N VAL A 106 -10.35 -9.44 -11.80
CA VAL A 106 -9.60 -10.70 -11.66
C VAL A 106 -10.54 -11.90 -11.48
N ASN A 107 -11.52 -11.79 -10.57
CA ASN A 107 -12.49 -12.87 -10.33
C ASN A 107 -13.40 -13.15 -11.53
N GLU A 108 -13.57 -12.20 -12.43
CA GLU A 108 -14.31 -12.33 -13.69
C GLU A 108 -13.42 -12.78 -14.85
N GLY A 109 -12.12 -12.99 -14.64
CA GLY A 109 -11.16 -13.39 -15.69
C GLY A 109 -10.86 -12.29 -16.71
N ARG A 110 -11.07 -11.02 -16.37
CA ARG A 110 -10.81 -9.85 -17.21
C ARG A 110 -9.50 -9.15 -16.93
N ALA A 111 -8.89 -9.42 -15.79
CA ALA A 111 -7.61 -8.87 -15.39
C ALA A 111 -6.66 -9.99 -14.97
N ASP A 112 -5.37 -9.76 -15.17
CA ASP A 112 -4.29 -10.60 -14.68
C ASP A 112 -3.73 -10.06 -13.37
N ILE A 113 -2.93 -10.86 -12.66
CA ILE A 113 -2.24 -10.45 -11.44
C ILE A 113 -0.74 -10.70 -11.55
N MET A 114 0.05 -9.79 -11.00
CA MET A 114 1.49 -9.93 -10.80
C MET A 114 1.75 -10.29 -9.33
N PRO A 115 2.00 -11.57 -9.00
CA PRO A 115 2.27 -11.96 -7.61
C PRO A 115 3.67 -11.50 -7.20
N CYS A 116 3.76 -10.55 -6.30
CA CYS A 116 5.04 -10.04 -5.79
C CYS A 116 4.87 -9.37 -4.43
N SER A 117 5.94 -9.30 -3.63
CA SER A 117 6.01 -8.40 -2.48
C SER A 117 6.11 -6.96 -2.97
N TYR A 118 5.54 -6.00 -2.25
CA TYR A 118 5.58 -4.60 -2.67
C TYR A 118 7.01 -4.07 -2.77
N LYS A 119 7.88 -4.45 -1.86
CA LYS A 119 9.31 -4.14 -1.88
C LYS A 119 10.00 -4.54 -3.19
N ASP A 120 9.57 -5.65 -3.80
CA ASP A 120 10.23 -6.22 -4.97
C ASP A 120 9.64 -5.68 -6.30
N MET A 121 8.51 -4.98 -6.26
CA MET A 121 7.87 -4.42 -7.46
C MET A 121 8.79 -3.53 -8.30
N PRO A 122 9.66 -2.66 -7.73
CA PRO A 122 10.60 -1.88 -8.54
C PRO A 122 11.55 -2.74 -9.36
N GLU A 123 12.03 -3.87 -8.83
CA GLU A 123 12.88 -4.82 -9.57
C GLU A 123 12.12 -5.46 -10.73
N TYR A 124 10.86 -5.85 -10.50
CA TYR A 124 10.01 -6.41 -11.55
C TYR A 124 9.66 -5.38 -12.62
N ALA A 125 9.37 -4.13 -12.23
CA ALA A 125 9.14 -3.04 -13.17
C ALA A 125 10.38 -2.76 -14.04
N ALA A 126 11.57 -2.75 -13.43
CA ALA A 126 12.84 -2.63 -14.18
C ALA A 126 13.08 -3.79 -15.13
N GLY A 127 12.62 -4.99 -14.77
CA GLY A 127 12.74 -6.24 -15.56
C GLY A 127 11.71 -6.41 -16.68
N LEU A 128 10.72 -5.51 -16.81
CA LEU A 128 9.78 -5.55 -17.94
C LEU A 128 10.57 -5.50 -19.27
N GLU A 129 10.19 -6.31 -20.24
CA GLU A 129 10.83 -6.30 -21.57
C GLU A 129 10.68 -4.93 -22.24
N LYS A 130 9.51 -4.33 -22.09
CA LYS A 130 9.22 -2.95 -22.52
C LYS A 130 8.27 -2.29 -21.55
N LEU A 131 8.27 -0.96 -21.55
CA LEU A 131 7.28 -0.11 -20.92
C LEU A 131 7.10 1.08 -21.87
N ASP A 132 6.05 1.01 -22.70
CA ASP A 132 5.85 2.01 -23.75
C ASP A 132 5.44 3.36 -23.13
N ALA A 133 4.55 3.35 -22.13
CA ALA A 133 4.12 4.60 -21.50
C ALA A 133 3.79 4.46 -20.03
N ILE A 134 4.05 5.56 -19.28
CA ILE A 134 3.50 5.77 -17.94
C ILE A 134 2.57 6.96 -17.91
N PHE A 135 1.58 6.89 -17.03
CA PHE A 135 0.55 7.89 -16.84
C PHE A 135 0.50 8.27 -15.37
N ILE A 136 0.70 9.54 -15.07
CA ILE A 136 0.90 10.02 -13.69
C ILE A 136 0.03 11.24 -13.43
N ARG A 137 -0.78 11.21 -12.36
CA ARG A 137 -1.42 12.41 -11.82
C ARG A 137 -0.46 13.09 -10.85
N THR A 138 -0.29 14.39 -11.00
CA THR A 138 0.70 15.20 -10.27
C THR A 138 0.07 16.50 -9.79
N SER A 139 0.83 17.28 -9.01
CA SER A 139 0.47 18.69 -8.75
C SER A 139 0.40 19.50 -10.04
N SER A 140 -0.17 20.69 -9.98
CA SER A 140 0.07 21.71 -11.01
C SER A 140 1.58 21.95 -11.17
N MET A 141 1.98 22.31 -12.38
CA MET A 141 3.38 22.68 -12.68
C MET A 141 3.76 23.92 -11.88
N ASP A 142 4.90 23.88 -11.20
CA ASP A 142 5.42 25.00 -10.45
C ASP A 142 6.13 26.05 -11.36
N SER A 143 6.60 27.13 -10.76
CA SER A 143 7.29 28.21 -11.48
C SER A 143 8.65 27.81 -12.07
N GLU A 144 9.20 26.67 -11.66
CA GLU A 144 10.46 26.13 -12.15
C GLU A 144 10.24 25.04 -13.22
N GLY A 145 8.97 24.69 -13.52
CA GLY A 145 8.59 23.69 -14.51
C GLY A 145 8.52 22.27 -13.97
N PHE A 146 8.40 22.08 -12.65
CA PHE A 146 8.27 20.77 -12.05
C PHE A 146 6.82 20.40 -11.72
N PHE A 147 6.51 19.14 -11.89
CA PHE A 147 5.31 18.46 -11.44
C PHE A 147 5.67 17.56 -10.26
N HIS A 148 5.02 17.71 -9.11
CA HIS A 148 5.23 16.87 -7.94
C HIS A 148 4.26 15.69 -7.94
N VAL A 149 4.74 14.46 -7.71
CA VAL A 149 3.89 13.28 -7.59
C VAL A 149 3.02 13.32 -6.33
N GLY A 150 3.47 14.06 -5.33
CA GLY A 150 2.68 14.43 -4.16
C GLY A 150 2.45 13.30 -3.17
N THR A 151 1.58 12.36 -3.53
CA THR A 151 1.12 11.34 -2.59
C THR A 151 1.84 9.99 -2.69
N ALA A 152 2.83 9.81 -3.59
CA ALA A 152 3.53 8.53 -3.72
C ALA A 152 4.99 8.66 -4.14
N GLY A 153 5.85 7.84 -3.50
CA GLY A 153 7.19 7.50 -3.95
C GLY A 153 7.21 6.19 -4.72
N SER A 154 6.58 5.18 -4.16
CA SER A 154 6.23 3.87 -4.73
C SER A 154 7.22 3.34 -5.80
N LEU A 155 6.80 3.21 -7.04
CA LEU A 155 7.61 2.77 -8.18
C LEU A 155 8.11 3.93 -9.04
N MET A 156 7.76 5.19 -8.73
CA MET A 156 7.93 6.33 -9.62
C MET A 156 9.33 6.45 -10.18
N GLU A 157 10.37 6.32 -9.37
CA GLU A 157 11.76 6.46 -9.83
C GLU A 157 12.13 5.45 -10.92
N VAL A 158 11.66 4.21 -10.78
CA VAL A 158 11.92 3.14 -11.76
C VAL A 158 11.07 3.30 -13.00
N LEU A 159 9.78 3.64 -12.84
CA LEU A 159 8.86 3.83 -13.95
C LEU A 159 9.29 4.98 -14.85
N ILE A 160 9.67 6.13 -14.26
CA ILE A 160 10.18 7.29 -14.99
C ILE A 160 11.43 6.96 -15.83
N LYS A 161 12.36 6.17 -15.25
CA LYS A 161 13.60 5.78 -15.95
C LYS A 161 13.37 4.72 -17.02
N LYS A 162 12.32 3.91 -16.92
CA LYS A 162 12.06 2.77 -17.81
C LYS A 162 11.17 3.11 -18.98
N ALA A 163 10.20 3.99 -18.81
CA ALA A 163 9.18 4.31 -19.80
C ALA A 163 9.78 5.03 -21.03
N GLU A 164 9.27 4.67 -22.20
CA GLU A 164 9.58 5.38 -23.44
C GLU A 164 8.82 6.71 -23.53
N HIS A 165 7.59 6.77 -22.99
CA HIS A 165 6.75 7.96 -22.96
C HIS A 165 6.22 8.25 -21.57
N ILE A 166 6.19 9.53 -21.19
CA ILE A 166 5.68 10.00 -19.91
C ILE A 166 4.54 10.99 -20.15
N PHE A 167 3.35 10.63 -19.66
CA PHE A 167 2.14 11.44 -19.75
C PHE A 167 1.68 11.89 -18.37
N VAL A 168 1.41 13.18 -18.24
CA VAL A 168 1.06 13.80 -16.95
C VAL A 168 -0.37 14.36 -16.98
N GLU A 169 -1.12 14.13 -15.93
CA GLU A 169 -2.36 14.83 -15.60
C GLU A 169 -2.08 15.74 -14.40
N ALA A 170 -1.94 17.03 -14.67
CA ALA A 170 -1.63 18.05 -13.67
C ALA A 170 -2.90 18.52 -12.98
N ASP A 171 -2.95 18.42 -11.66
CA ASP A 171 -4.13 18.67 -10.86
C ASP A 171 -3.79 19.52 -9.63
N PRO A 172 -4.46 20.68 -9.41
CA PRO A 172 -4.18 21.57 -8.30
C PRO A 172 -4.53 20.96 -6.91
N HIS A 173 -5.29 19.86 -6.87
CA HIS A 173 -5.62 19.19 -5.62
C HIS A 173 -4.52 18.23 -5.15
N MET A 174 -3.59 17.83 -6.04
CA MET A 174 -2.45 16.99 -5.67
C MET A 174 -1.43 17.83 -4.89
N PRO A 175 -1.05 17.42 -3.65
CA PRO A 175 -0.12 18.20 -2.85
C PRO A 175 1.27 18.30 -3.50
N SER A 176 1.89 19.44 -3.34
CA SER A 176 3.27 19.73 -3.77
C SER A 176 4.17 19.84 -2.55
N HIS A 177 5.18 19.00 -2.45
CA HIS A 177 6.19 19.07 -1.39
C HIS A 177 7.52 18.42 -1.81
N GLU A 178 8.61 18.87 -1.21
CA GLU A 178 9.97 18.41 -1.55
C GLU A 178 10.29 16.97 -1.07
N GLY A 179 9.41 16.39 -0.27
CA GLY A 179 9.53 15.01 0.22
C GLY A 179 9.02 13.94 -0.76
N CYS A 180 8.57 14.30 -1.96
CA CYS A 180 8.07 13.36 -2.97
C CYS A 180 8.86 13.45 -4.28
N PRO A 181 8.77 12.44 -5.18
CA PRO A 181 9.34 12.52 -6.52
C PRO A 181 8.73 13.68 -7.32
N LYS A 182 9.53 14.25 -8.22
CA LYS A 182 9.09 15.30 -9.15
C LYS A 182 9.66 15.10 -10.55
N LEU A 183 8.96 15.61 -11.55
CA LEU A 183 9.29 15.55 -12.97
C LEU A 183 9.40 16.97 -13.52
N HIS A 184 10.48 17.25 -14.23
CA HIS A 184 10.56 18.51 -14.98
C HIS A 184 9.83 18.36 -16.32
N ILE A 185 9.23 19.46 -16.82
CA ILE A 185 8.50 19.48 -18.09
C ILE A 185 9.31 18.92 -19.27
N SER A 186 10.64 19.05 -19.26
CA SER A 186 11.49 18.50 -20.32
C SER A 186 11.51 16.97 -20.38
N GLU A 187 11.12 16.30 -19.29
CA GLU A 187 11.05 14.83 -19.19
C GLU A 187 9.68 14.28 -19.61
N VAL A 188 8.68 15.16 -19.79
CA VAL A 188 7.28 14.80 -20.08
C VAL A 188 7.03 14.92 -21.59
N ASP A 189 6.38 13.95 -22.20
CA ASP A 189 6.01 13.99 -23.63
C ASP A 189 4.78 14.85 -23.88
N ALA A 190 3.75 14.70 -23.04
CA ALA A 190 2.58 15.55 -23.05
C ALA A 190 1.92 15.59 -21.66
N TYR A 191 1.24 16.71 -21.39
CA TYR A 191 0.44 16.85 -20.17
C TYR A 191 -0.92 17.48 -20.45
N CYS A 192 -1.90 17.14 -19.61
CA CYS A 192 -3.18 17.84 -19.54
C CYS A 192 -3.37 18.46 -18.16
N GLU A 193 -4.29 19.40 -18.05
CA GLU A 193 -4.74 19.95 -16.78
C GLU A 193 -6.09 19.35 -16.41
N SER A 194 -6.26 19.05 -15.13
CA SER A 194 -7.45 18.53 -14.50
C SER A 194 -7.81 19.42 -13.30
N ASP A 195 -9.04 19.37 -12.86
CA ASP A 195 -9.54 20.04 -11.65
C ASP A 195 -10.49 19.07 -10.94
N ARG A 196 -10.00 17.85 -10.67
CA ARG A 196 -10.77 16.78 -10.06
C ARG A 196 -10.30 16.55 -8.63
N GLU A 197 -11.19 16.71 -7.67
CA GLU A 197 -10.89 16.40 -6.25
C GLU A 197 -10.21 15.02 -6.13
N LEU A 198 -9.23 14.92 -5.23
CA LEU A 198 -8.60 13.63 -4.94
C LEU A 198 -9.59 12.70 -4.25
N PRO A 199 -9.52 11.40 -4.52
CA PRO A 199 -10.40 10.43 -3.88
C PRO A 199 -10.16 10.40 -2.38
N GLU A 200 -11.23 10.54 -1.59
CA GLU A 200 -11.15 10.41 -0.14
C GLU A 200 -11.41 8.96 0.29
N VAL A 201 -10.55 8.46 1.17
CA VAL A 201 -10.70 7.17 1.82
C VAL A 201 -10.97 7.40 3.29
N HIS A 202 -12.22 7.20 3.69
CA HIS A 202 -12.62 7.35 5.07
C HIS A 202 -12.39 6.07 5.86
N SER A 203 -11.97 6.24 7.10
CA SER A 203 -11.77 5.14 8.03
C SER A 203 -13.05 4.36 8.27
N ALA A 204 -12.96 3.03 8.28
CA ALA A 204 -14.08 2.17 8.63
C ALA A 204 -14.54 2.44 10.06
N ALA A 205 -15.86 2.39 10.30
CA ALA A 205 -16.40 2.46 11.64
C ALA A 205 -15.80 1.35 12.52
N THR A 206 -15.29 1.74 13.69
CA THR A 206 -14.66 0.81 14.63
C THR A 206 -15.74 0.09 15.45
N ASP A 207 -15.84 -1.23 15.33
CA ASP A 207 -16.69 -2.07 16.17
C ASP A 207 -16.02 -2.45 17.50
N GLU A 208 -16.76 -3.07 18.42
CA GLU A 208 -16.25 -3.44 19.74
C GLU A 208 -15.12 -4.49 19.68
N ALA A 209 -15.15 -5.41 18.72
CA ALA A 209 -14.07 -6.38 18.54
C ALA A 209 -12.78 -5.66 18.12
N SER A 210 -12.86 -4.74 17.16
CA SER A 210 -11.72 -3.93 16.73
C SER A 210 -11.16 -3.05 17.84
N LYS A 211 -12.01 -2.44 18.68
CA LYS A 211 -11.57 -1.67 19.85
C LYS A 211 -10.80 -2.55 20.83
N ARG A 212 -11.35 -3.73 21.17
CA ARG A 212 -10.73 -4.65 22.11
C ARG A 212 -9.37 -5.16 21.59
N ILE A 213 -9.27 -5.45 20.31
CA ILE A 213 -8.01 -5.82 19.65
C ILE A 213 -7.00 -4.69 19.76
N ALA A 214 -7.41 -3.46 19.45
CA ALA A 214 -6.55 -2.28 19.51
C ALA A 214 -6.03 -2.01 20.93
N GLU A 215 -6.84 -2.17 21.98
CA GLU A 215 -6.41 -2.08 23.37
C GLU A 215 -5.30 -3.08 23.69
N ILE A 216 -5.50 -4.36 23.31
CA ILE A 216 -4.51 -5.43 23.54
C ILE A 216 -3.18 -5.10 22.86
N ILE A 217 -3.23 -4.54 21.65
CA ILE A 217 -2.02 -4.17 20.90
C ILE A 217 -1.36 -2.93 21.52
N ALA A 218 -2.13 -1.87 21.82
CA ALA A 218 -1.61 -0.62 22.37
C ALA A 218 -0.87 -0.81 23.70
N ASP A 219 -1.30 -1.75 24.55
CA ASP A 219 -0.62 -2.14 25.77
C ASP A 219 0.80 -2.73 25.54
N GLN A 220 1.05 -3.25 24.34
CA GLN A 220 2.33 -3.83 23.95
C GLN A 220 3.31 -2.83 23.34
N ILE A 221 2.87 -1.61 23.04
CA ILE A 221 3.66 -0.59 22.36
C ILE A 221 4.30 0.35 23.40
N PRO A 222 5.63 0.40 23.50
CA PRO A 222 6.31 1.34 24.39
C PRO A 222 6.35 2.75 23.80
N ASP A 223 6.63 3.75 24.62
CA ASP A 223 7.07 5.06 24.17
C ASP A 223 8.33 4.92 23.31
N ARG A 224 8.55 5.85 22.37
CA ARG A 224 9.67 5.86 21.42
C ARG A 224 9.68 4.69 20.43
N ALA A 225 8.60 3.93 20.34
CA ALA A 225 8.47 2.91 19.29
C ALA A 225 8.35 3.57 17.90
N THR A 226 8.94 2.93 16.89
CA THR A 226 8.64 3.27 15.49
C THR A 226 7.52 2.37 14.98
N VAL A 227 6.47 2.95 14.41
CA VAL A 227 5.22 2.22 14.10
C VAL A 227 4.90 2.18 12.61
N GLN A 228 4.37 1.04 12.17
CA GLN A 228 3.67 0.81 10.92
C GLN A 228 2.27 0.27 11.22
N LEU A 229 1.26 0.96 10.72
CA LEU A 229 -0.15 0.58 10.81
C LEU A 229 -0.65 0.25 9.40
N GLY A 230 -1.29 -0.91 9.24
CA GLY A 230 -2.02 -1.24 8.02
C GLY A 230 -3.27 -0.37 7.85
N ILE A 231 -4.16 -0.78 6.95
CA ILE A 231 -5.45 -0.12 6.71
C ILE A 231 -6.60 -0.88 7.37
N GLY A 232 -7.68 -0.17 7.72
CA GLY A 232 -8.91 -0.74 8.25
C GLY A 232 -9.21 -0.37 9.70
N ALA A 233 -10.30 -0.93 10.26
CA ALA A 233 -10.84 -0.53 11.55
C ALA A 233 -9.89 -0.75 12.74
N ILE A 234 -9.10 -1.84 12.73
CA ILE A 234 -8.16 -2.14 13.83
C ILE A 234 -6.97 -1.18 13.84
N PRO A 235 -6.21 -0.98 12.72
CA PRO A 235 -5.16 0.04 12.66
C PRO A 235 -5.64 1.44 13.03
N GLU A 236 -6.83 1.84 12.60
CA GLU A 236 -7.46 3.10 12.95
C GLU A 236 -7.72 3.21 14.47
N ALA A 237 -8.27 2.16 15.07
CA ALA A 237 -8.47 2.11 16.51
C ALA A 237 -7.15 2.16 17.29
N CYS A 238 -6.10 1.48 16.80
CA CYS A 238 -4.75 1.56 17.36
C CYS A 238 -4.22 2.99 17.28
N GLY A 239 -4.32 3.66 16.14
CA GLY A 239 -3.89 5.05 15.96
C GLY A 239 -4.48 6.00 17.01
N LYS A 240 -5.78 5.85 17.32
CA LYS A 240 -6.45 6.65 18.37
C LYS A 240 -5.87 6.42 19.76
N LEU A 241 -5.55 5.16 20.12
CA LEU A 241 -4.96 4.81 21.42
C LEU A 241 -3.49 5.23 21.52
N LEU A 242 -2.78 5.33 20.40
CA LEU A 242 -1.39 5.75 20.38
C LEU A 242 -1.19 7.27 20.64
N ARG A 243 -2.25 8.07 20.68
CA ARG A 243 -2.19 9.51 21.01
C ARG A 243 -1.68 9.76 22.42
N ASP A 244 -1.82 8.80 23.33
CA ASP A 244 -1.32 8.90 24.70
C ASP A 244 0.16 8.47 24.86
N LYS A 245 0.76 7.91 23.80
CA LYS A 245 2.20 7.55 23.77
C LYS A 245 3.06 8.77 23.50
N LYS A 246 4.35 8.63 23.76
CA LYS A 246 5.32 9.72 23.64
C LYS A 246 6.45 9.36 22.69
N GLU A 247 6.88 10.37 21.92
CA GLU A 247 8.06 10.32 21.08
C GLU A 247 8.04 9.18 20.06
N LEU A 248 6.87 8.84 19.51
CA LEU A 248 6.75 7.81 18.48
C LEU A 248 7.49 8.20 17.21
N GLY A 249 8.01 7.20 16.50
CA GLY A 249 8.49 7.30 15.13
C GLY A 249 7.48 6.76 14.14
N ILE A 250 7.45 7.31 12.94
CA ILE A 250 6.60 6.85 11.83
C ILE A 250 7.50 6.35 10.70
N HIS A 251 7.36 5.06 10.36
CA HIS A 251 7.97 4.44 9.20
C HIS A 251 7.00 3.37 8.68
N THR A 252 6.28 3.69 7.62
CA THR A 252 5.10 2.94 7.19
C THR A 252 5.03 2.84 5.67
N GLU A 253 4.29 1.88 5.15
CA GLU A 253 3.95 1.80 3.74
C GLU A 253 2.97 2.92 3.37
N LEU A 254 1.84 2.99 4.08
CA LEU A 254 0.79 3.98 3.89
C LEU A 254 0.82 5.04 4.99
N PHE A 255 0.83 6.32 4.60
CA PHE A 255 0.59 7.45 5.49
C PHE A 255 -0.89 7.85 5.43
N SER A 256 -1.59 7.71 6.54
CA SER A 256 -3.03 7.96 6.69
C SER A 256 -3.34 9.08 7.67
N ASP A 257 -4.62 9.46 7.79
CA ASP A 257 -5.08 10.45 8.76
C ASP A 257 -4.65 10.14 10.20
N SER A 258 -4.59 8.87 10.59
CA SER A 258 -4.12 8.47 11.93
C SER A 258 -2.70 8.96 12.23
N TYR A 259 -1.79 8.95 11.25
CA TYR A 259 -0.44 9.45 11.44
C TYR A 259 -0.37 10.98 11.49
N MET A 260 -1.14 11.64 10.64
CA MET A 260 -1.30 13.10 10.72
C MET A 260 -1.76 13.51 12.12
N GLU A 261 -2.77 12.85 12.67
CA GLU A 261 -3.28 13.12 14.01
C GLU A 261 -2.24 12.86 15.12
N LEU A 262 -1.41 11.81 15.00
CA LEU A 262 -0.33 11.54 15.94
C LEU A 262 0.76 12.62 15.93
N ILE A 263 1.03 13.21 14.77
CA ILE A 263 1.96 14.34 14.63
C ILE A 263 1.33 15.60 15.21
N GLU A 264 0.09 15.94 14.84
CA GLU A 264 -0.62 17.13 15.30
C GLU A 264 -0.79 17.15 16.83
N CYS A 265 -1.04 16.00 17.46
CA CYS A 265 -1.16 15.93 18.94
C CYS A 265 0.19 15.81 19.67
N GLY A 266 1.32 15.73 18.95
CA GLY A 266 2.65 15.66 19.52
C GLY A 266 3.05 14.26 20.02
N ALA A 267 2.27 13.21 19.78
CA ALA A 267 2.61 11.83 20.13
C ALA A 267 3.74 11.29 19.26
N ALA A 268 3.78 11.67 17.97
CA ALA A 268 4.83 11.29 17.03
C ALA A 268 5.74 12.47 16.71
N THR A 269 7.00 12.37 17.09
CA THR A 269 8.05 13.39 16.87
C THR A 269 9.15 12.91 15.94
N ASN A 270 9.24 11.60 15.70
CA ASN A 270 10.33 10.96 14.95
C ASN A 270 11.73 11.18 15.54
N ALA A 271 11.86 11.78 16.74
CA ALA A 271 13.13 12.20 17.32
C ALA A 271 14.05 11.02 17.72
N PHE A 272 13.49 9.83 17.94
CA PHE A 272 14.21 8.65 18.36
C PHE A 272 14.35 7.57 17.27
N LYS A 273 14.01 7.89 16.03
CA LYS A 273 14.28 7.00 14.90
C LYS A 273 15.78 6.93 14.62
N GLU A 274 16.29 5.74 14.32
CA GLU A 274 17.69 5.53 13.97
C GLU A 274 18.00 5.96 12.53
N GLU A 275 17.03 5.82 11.63
CA GLU A 275 17.12 6.29 10.24
C GLU A 275 16.05 7.37 10.01
N TYR A 276 16.34 8.36 9.20
CA TYR A 276 15.42 9.48 8.91
C TYR A 276 14.90 10.16 10.19
N THR A 277 15.81 10.40 11.17
CA THR A 277 15.48 11.08 12.42
C THR A 277 14.79 12.41 12.17
N GLY A 278 13.69 12.67 12.88
CA GLY A 278 12.85 13.87 12.71
C GLY A 278 11.92 13.83 11.50
N LYS A 279 11.93 12.77 10.68
CA LYS A 279 11.09 12.64 9.49
C LYS A 279 10.18 11.43 9.58
N SER A 280 8.93 11.58 9.18
CA SER A 280 8.04 10.46 8.87
C SER A 280 8.41 9.90 7.51
N VAL A 281 8.43 8.59 7.37
CA VAL A 281 8.73 7.90 6.11
C VAL A 281 7.51 7.09 5.70
N ALA A 282 7.10 7.26 4.45
CA ALA A 282 6.06 6.45 3.81
C ALA A 282 6.40 6.23 2.32
N THR A 283 5.62 5.40 1.63
CA THR A 283 5.75 5.23 0.19
C THR A 283 4.49 5.68 -0.56
N VAL A 284 3.35 5.75 0.13
CA VAL A 284 2.09 6.26 -0.41
C VAL A 284 1.28 6.94 0.69
N ALA A 285 0.47 7.93 0.32
CA ALA A 285 -0.51 8.56 1.20
C ALA A 285 -1.88 8.62 0.55
N PHE A 286 -2.91 8.25 1.29
CA PHE A 286 -4.30 8.55 0.96
C PHE A 286 -5.16 8.56 2.24
N GLY A 287 -6.21 9.36 2.22
CA GLY A 287 -7.09 9.57 3.37
C GLY A 287 -8.11 10.66 3.09
N SER A 288 -8.30 11.57 4.03
CA SER A 288 -9.20 12.70 3.90
C SER A 288 -8.57 13.87 3.15
N LYS A 289 -9.40 14.81 2.72
CA LYS A 289 -8.95 16.11 2.16
C LYS A 289 -8.03 16.86 3.13
N LYS A 290 -8.23 16.70 4.46
CA LYS A 290 -7.36 17.28 5.47
C LYS A 290 -5.94 16.71 5.40
N LEU A 291 -5.80 15.42 5.15
CA LEU A 291 -4.51 14.77 4.97
C LEU A 291 -3.76 15.35 3.76
N TYR A 292 -4.43 15.51 2.63
CA TYR A 292 -3.79 16.09 1.44
C TYR A 292 -3.35 17.53 1.69
N SER A 293 -4.16 18.33 2.38
CA SER A 293 -3.78 19.68 2.80
C SER A 293 -2.62 19.69 3.80
N PHE A 294 -2.51 18.69 4.67
CA PHE A 294 -1.38 18.53 5.60
C PHE A 294 -0.06 18.21 4.88
N LEU A 295 -0.12 17.50 3.76
CA LEU A 295 1.05 17.17 2.96
C LEU A 295 1.56 18.37 2.13
N GLU A 296 0.70 19.32 1.80
CA GLU A 296 1.08 20.51 1.02
C GLU A 296 2.22 21.27 1.70
N GLY A 297 3.33 21.43 1.01
CA GLY A 297 4.53 22.10 1.53
C GLY A 297 5.21 21.42 2.73
N ASN A 298 4.78 20.23 3.13
CA ASN A 298 5.31 19.56 4.31
C ASN A 298 6.68 18.93 4.03
N LEU A 299 7.69 19.39 4.79
CA LEU A 299 9.07 18.90 4.66
C LEU A 299 9.39 17.71 5.58
N ASP A 300 8.50 17.35 6.49
CA ASP A 300 8.73 16.35 7.52
C ASP A 300 8.13 14.98 7.19
N VAL A 301 7.42 14.89 6.07
CA VAL A 301 6.91 13.63 5.50
C VAL A 301 7.63 13.33 4.20
N LEU A 302 8.28 12.18 4.13
CA LEU A 302 9.03 11.71 2.97
C LEU A 302 8.27 10.57 2.28
N MET A 303 7.94 10.75 1.00
CA MET A 303 7.39 9.71 0.14
C MET A 303 8.54 9.03 -0.61
N LEU A 304 9.11 7.99 -0.02
CA LEU A 304 10.28 7.29 -0.56
C LEU A 304 9.88 6.14 -1.49
N PRO A 305 10.80 5.70 -2.37
CA PRO A 305 10.61 4.47 -3.14
C PRO A 305 10.32 3.27 -2.24
N VAL A 306 9.43 2.38 -2.67
CA VAL A 306 8.95 1.27 -1.85
C VAL A 306 10.05 0.27 -1.47
N ASN A 307 11.05 0.06 -2.32
CA ASN A 307 12.21 -0.77 -2.01
C ASN A 307 13.12 -0.18 -0.91
N VAL A 308 12.92 1.09 -0.54
CA VAL A 308 13.56 1.73 0.63
C VAL A 308 12.63 1.63 1.83
N THR A 309 11.38 2.09 1.69
CA THR A 309 10.41 2.12 2.80
C THR A 309 10.11 0.72 3.35
N ASN A 310 9.96 -0.26 2.46
CA ASN A 310 9.61 -1.64 2.81
C ASN A 310 10.84 -2.56 2.97
N ASP A 311 12.07 -2.02 2.97
CA ASP A 311 13.25 -2.87 3.16
C ASP A 311 13.31 -3.43 4.58
N PRO A 312 13.20 -4.76 4.80
CA PRO A 312 13.26 -5.36 6.13
C PRO A 312 14.55 -5.05 6.89
N TYR A 313 15.67 -4.86 6.19
CA TYR A 313 16.94 -4.52 6.84
C TYR A 313 16.97 -3.07 7.32
N LEU A 314 16.35 -2.15 6.58
CA LEU A 314 16.21 -0.76 7.01
C LEU A 314 15.21 -0.65 8.17
N ILE A 315 14.05 -1.32 8.05
CA ILE A 315 13.05 -1.41 9.13
C ILE A 315 13.68 -1.95 10.41
N ALA A 316 14.50 -3.00 10.32
CA ALA A 316 15.15 -3.65 11.45
C ALA A 316 16.16 -2.75 12.19
N LYS A 317 16.64 -1.69 11.58
CA LYS A 317 17.53 -0.72 12.26
C LYS A 317 16.81 0.08 13.35
N HIS A 318 15.50 0.33 13.19
CA HIS A 318 14.70 1.02 14.19
C HIS A 318 14.46 0.12 15.39
N LYS A 319 14.80 0.60 16.60
CA LYS A 319 14.50 -0.09 17.85
C LYS A 319 13.01 -0.05 18.16
N ASN A 320 12.50 -1.12 18.78
CA ASN A 320 11.09 -1.26 19.12
C ASN A 320 10.16 -1.02 17.93
N PHE A 321 10.53 -1.53 16.76
CA PHE A 321 9.68 -1.41 15.59
C PHE A 321 8.39 -2.22 15.76
N ILE A 322 7.25 -1.59 15.59
CA ILE A 322 5.93 -2.20 15.73
C ILE A 322 5.23 -2.24 14.38
N SER A 323 4.93 -3.46 13.91
CA SER A 323 4.17 -3.68 12.69
C SER A 323 2.79 -4.25 13.00
N ILE A 324 1.72 -3.62 12.50
CA ILE A 324 0.33 -4.01 12.73
C ILE A 324 -0.36 -4.19 11.38
N ASN A 325 -0.75 -5.42 11.05
CA ASN A 325 -1.39 -5.76 9.78
C ASN A 325 -2.64 -6.62 9.99
N GLY A 326 -3.55 -6.58 9.02
CA GLY A 326 -4.75 -7.41 9.01
C GLY A 326 -4.55 -8.75 8.30
N ALA A 327 -5.51 -9.66 8.49
CA ALA A 327 -5.59 -10.90 7.73
C ALA A 327 -7.04 -11.33 7.53
N LEU A 328 -7.26 -12.26 6.60
CA LEU A 328 -8.57 -12.87 6.36
C LEU A 328 -8.75 -14.13 7.21
N GLU A 329 -7.71 -14.96 7.31
CA GLU A 329 -7.73 -16.18 8.12
C GLU A 329 -6.31 -16.64 8.50
N VAL A 330 -6.23 -17.47 9.55
CA VAL A 330 -5.00 -18.14 10.00
C VAL A 330 -5.30 -19.61 10.29
N ASP A 331 -4.36 -20.52 10.00
CA ASP A 331 -4.47 -21.92 10.35
C ASP A 331 -3.74 -22.27 11.67
N LEU A 332 -3.92 -23.51 12.14
CA LEU A 332 -3.29 -23.98 13.37
C LEU A 332 -1.76 -24.11 13.30
N PHE A 333 -1.15 -24.03 12.12
CA PHE A 333 0.30 -23.92 11.96
C PHE A 333 0.78 -22.47 12.15
N GLY A 334 -0.12 -21.49 12.08
CA GLY A 334 0.17 -20.07 12.08
C GLY A 334 0.50 -19.52 10.69
N GLN A 335 0.04 -20.18 9.62
CA GLN A 335 0.07 -19.63 8.25
C GLN A 335 -1.07 -18.63 8.11
N VAL A 336 -0.77 -17.47 7.53
CA VAL A 336 -1.71 -16.35 7.41
C VAL A 336 -2.06 -16.12 5.94
N CYS A 337 -3.36 -16.02 5.66
CA CYS A 337 -3.87 -15.56 4.38
C CYS A 337 -4.51 -14.17 4.53
N ALA A 338 -4.06 -13.21 3.70
CA ALA A 338 -4.62 -11.86 3.63
C ALA A 338 -5.14 -11.49 2.22
N GLU A 339 -5.02 -12.40 1.23
CA GLU A 339 -5.23 -12.10 -0.20
C GLU A 339 -6.47 -12.75 -0.78
N ARG A 340 -6.91 -13.90 -0.24
CA ARG A 340 -8.00 -14.70 -0.83
C ARG A 340 -8.99 -15.19 0.22
N LEU A 341 -10.26 -15.21 -0.15
CA LEU A 341 -11.32 -15.92 0.59
C LEU A 341 -11.63 -17.22 -0.18
N GLY A 342 -10.96 -18.31 0.18
CA GLY A 342 -10.94 -19.51 -0.62
C GLY A 342 -10.41 -19.22 -2.03
N THR A 343 -11.18 -19.56 -3.06
CA THR A 343 -10.81 -19.30 -4.46
C THR A 343 -11.01 -17.85 -4.91
N ARG A 344 -11.73 -17.03 -4.12
CA ARG A 344 -12.02 -15.64 -4.48
C ARG A 344 -10.83 -14.73 -4.17
N HIS A 345 -10.32 -14.06 -5.19
CA HIS A 345 -9.29 -13.03 -5.05
C HIS A 345 -9.85 -11.77 -4.36
N VAL A 346 -9.11 -11.20 -3.44
CA VAL A 346 -9.51 -10.01 -2.66
C VAL A 346 -8.48 -8.89 -2.80
N SER A 347 -7.19 -9.23 -2.75
CA SER A 347 -6.10 -8.25 -2.68
C SER A 347 -4.79 -8.86 -3.23
N GLY A 348 -3.67 -8.21 -2.98
CA GLY A 348 -2.32 -8.74 -3.18
C GLY A 348 -1.61 -8.89 -1.83
N SER A 349 -0.35 -9.35 -1.86
CA SER A 349 0.47 -9.48 -0.64
C SER A 349 0.84 -8.13 -0.04
N GLY A 350 0.99 -7.08 -0.86
CA GLY A 350 1.48 -5.79 -0.40
C GLY A 350 2.83 -5.91 0.31
N GLY A 351 3.06 -5.05 1.29
CA GLY A 351 4.26 -5.05 2.13
C GLY A 351 4.10 -5.78 3.47
N GLN A 352 3.00 -6.53 3.70
CA GLN A 352 2.79 -7.21 4.97
C GLN A 352 4.00 -8.07 5.38
N GLY A 353 4.50 -8.91 4.45
CA GLY A 353 5.65 -9.78 4.70
C GLY A 353 6.94 -9.01 4.99
N ASP A 354 7.12 -7.87 4.33
CA ASP A 354 8.30 -7.01 4.48
C ASP A 354 8.36 -6.41 5.89
N PHE A 355 7.25 -5.80 6.35
CA PHE A 355 7.15 -5.21 7.68
C PHE A 355 7.15 -6.25 8.80
N VAL A 356 6.53 -7.41 8.61
CA VAL A 356 6.61 -8.53 9.56
C VAL A 356 8.05 -8.94 9.77
N ARG A 357 8.82 -9.17 8.69
CA ARG A 357 10.24 -9.54 8.77
C ARG A 357 11.09 -8.44 9.41
N GLY A 358 10.93 -7.20 8.97
CA GLY A 358 11.66 -6.07 9.54
C GLY A 358 11.41 -5.90 11.04
N ALA A 359 10.16 -5.96 11.47
CA ALA A 359 9.77 -5.82 12.87
C ALA A 359 10.36 -6.94 13.74
N VAL A 360 10.34 -8.19 13.29
CA VAL A 360 10.90 -9.30 14.09
C VAL A 360 12.44 -9.34 14.11
N MET A 361 13.09 -8.65 13.20
CA MET A 361 14.55 -8.46 13.18
C MET A 361 14.98 -7.26 14.02
N SER A 362 14.09 -6.31 14.29
CA SER A 362 14.33 -5.12 15.11
C SER A 362 14.58 -5.49 16.57
N GLU A 363 15.54 -4.81 17.22
CA GLU A 363 15.77 -4.93 18.67
C GLU A 363 14.54 -4.46 19.46
N GLY A 364 13.88 -5.37 20.19
CA GLY A 364 12.63 -5.08 20.90
C GLY A 364 11.38 -4.99 19.99
N GLY A 365 11.55 -5.22 18.71
CA GLY A 365 10.47 -5.13 17.74
C GLY A 365 9.41 -6.23 17.88
N LYS A 366 8.20 -5.94 17.40
CA LYS A 366 7.03 -6.84 17.48
C LYS A 366 6.19 -6.72 16.21
N SER A 367 5.68 -7.85 15.74
CA SER A 367 4.74 -7.88 14.62
C SER A 367 3.40 -8.49 15.04
N PHE A 368 2.33 -7.76 14.79
CA PHE A 368 0.96 -8.17 15.08
C PHE A 368 0.18 -8.40 13.78
N ILE A 369 -0.40 -9.59 13.65
CA ILE A 369 -1.44 -9.87 12.67
C ILE A 369 -2.76 -9.91 13.42
N ALA A 370 -3.67 -8.99 13.11
CA ALA A 370 -4.85 -8.70 13.91
C ALA A 370 -6.13 -8.76 13.08
N PHE A 371 -7.13 -9.46 13.59
CA PHE A 371 -8.45 -9.61 12.96
C PHE A 371 -9.49 -10.04 13.97
N PRO A 372 -10.78 -9.69 13.80
CA PRO A 372 -11.87 -10.28 14.60
C PRO A 372 -11.89 -11.80 14.44
N SER A 373 -12.09 -12.54 15.53
CA SER A 373 -12.03 -14.01 15.55
C SER A 373 -13.01 -14.68 14.60
N THR A 374 -14.08 -13.97 14.21
CA THR A 374 -15.13 -14.46 13.31
C THR A 374 -15.37 -13.52 12.13
N ALA A 375 -16.02 -14.05 11.11
CA ALA A 375 -16.56 -13.35 9.95
C ALA A 375 -18.03 -13.72 9.73
N ALA A 376 -18.66 -13.11 8.71
CA ALA A 376 -20.05 -13.39 8.31
C ALA A 376 -21.03 -13.37 9.51
N LYS A 377 -21.00 -12.29 10.29
CA LYS A 377 -21.84 -12.08 11.48
C LYS A 377 -21.70 -13.20 12.53
N GLY A 378 -20.48 -13.69 12.76
CA GLY A 378 -20.19 -14.70 13.78
C GLY A 378 -20.30 -16.14 13.31
N THR A 379 -20.71 -16.41 12.07
CA THR A 379 -20.96 -17.76 11.59
C THR A 379 -19.72 -18.50 11.08
N LEU A 380 -18.61 -17.78 10.85
CA LEU A 380 -17.37 -18.36 10.34
C LEU A 380 -16.19 -18.00 11.23
N SER A 381 -15.42 -18.99 11.68
CA SER A 381 -14.15 -18.76 12.35
C SER A 381 -13.08 -18.28 11.36
N ARG A 382 -12.26 -17.30 11.76
CA ARG A 382 -11.05 -16.90 11.02
C ARG A 382 -9.81 -17.66 11.49
N ILE A 383 -9.86 -18.31 12.65
CA ILE A 383 -8.86 -19.28 13.05
C ILE A 383 -9.38 -20.65 12.63
N LYS A 384 -8.66 -21.31 11.73
CA LYS A 384 -9.10 -22.54 11.07
C LYS A 384 -8.16 -23.71 11.32
N PRO A 385 -8.62 -24.96 11.20
CA PRO A 385 -7.73 -26.12 11.22
C PRO A 385 -6.62 -26.04 10.16
N LEU A 386 -7.00 -25.74 8.93
CA LEU A 386 -6.16 -25.46 7.76
C LEU A 386 -6.73 -24.23 7.06
N LEU A 387 -5.91 -23.51 6.31
CA LEU A 387 -6.39 -22.45 5.41
C LEU A 387 -7.46 -23.02 4.48
N SER A 388 -8.41 -22.18 4.10
CA SER A 388 -9.48 -22.55 3.17
C SER A 388 -8.90 -23.06 1.85
N GLU A 389 -9.58 -23.99 1.20
CA GLU A 389 -9.22 -24.46 -0.15
C GLU A 389 -9.14 -23.29 -1.12
N GLY A 390 -8.01 -23.16 -1.84
CA GLY A 390 -7.71 -22.06 -2.75
C GLY A 390 -7.16 -20.79 -2.08
N ALA A 391 -7.04 -20.75 -0.75
CA ALA A 391 -6.33 -19.69 -0.06
C ALA A 391 -4.81 -19.78 -0.34
N VAL A 392 -4.15 -18.63 -0.30
CA VAL A 392 -2.69 -18.52 -0.44
C VAL A 392 -2.06 -18.07 0.87
N VAL A 393 -0.81 -18.42 1.09
CA VAL A 393 -0.06 -18.00 2.29
C VAL A 393 0.58 -16.65 2.02
N THR A 394 0.01 -15.58 2.56
CA THR A 394 0.58 -14.23 2.50
C THR A 394 1.77 -14.08 3.43
N THR A 395 1.63 -14.54 4.70
CA THR A 395 2.73 -14.56 5.66
C THR A 395 2.94 -15.97 6.18
N GLY A 396 4.14 -16.49 5.94
CA GLY A 396 4.51 -17.86 6.31
C GLY A 396 4.62 -18.05 7.82
N LYS A 397 4.33 -19.28 8.30
CA LYS A 397 4.38 -19.64 9.72
C LYS A 397 5.73 -19.34 10.42
N ASN A 398 6.81 -19.21 9.66
CA ASN A 398 8.13 -18.95 10.22
C ASN A 398 8.36 -17.46 10.52
N ASP A 399 7.65 -16.58 9.79
CA ASP A 399 7.76 -15.12 9.93
C ASP A 399 6.75 -14.58 10.96
N VAL A 400 5.59 -15.22 11.12
CA VAL A 400 4.52 -14.76 12.02
C VAL A 400 5.00 -14.75 13.48
N ASP A 401 4.87 -13.57 14.12
CA ASP A 401 5.22 -13.37 15.54
C ASP A 401 4.00 -13.51 16.44
N MET A 402 3.01 -12.62 16.30
CA MET A 402 1.83 -12.58 17.16
C MET A 402 0.54 -12.52 16.34
N ILE A 403 -0.47 -13.29 16.77
CA ILE A 403 -1.84 -13.19 16.27
C ILE A 403 -2.70 -12.58 17.38
N VAL A 404 -3.57 -11.63 17.02
CA VAL A 404 -4.45 -10.94 17.99
C VAL A 404 -5.89 -11.00 17.52
N THR A 405 -6.77 -11.40 18.43
CA THR A 405 -8.23 -11.31 18.29
C THR A 405 -8.81 -10.58 19.50
N GLU A 406 -10.10 -10.31 19.51
CA GLU A 406 -10.81 -9.74 20.68
C GLU A 406 -10.74 -10.61 21.94
N TYR A 407 -10.35 -11.90 21.79
CA TYR A 407 -10.17 -12.84 22.90
C TYR A 407 -8.75 -12.87 23.46
N GLY A 408 -7.80 -12.18 22.86
CA GLY A 408 -6.45 -12.08 23.38
C GLY A 408 -5.35 -12.13 22.33
N LEU A 409 -4.13 -12.39 22.80
CA LEU A 409 -2.90 -12.41 22.01
C LEU A 409 -2.25 -13.80 22.07
N ALA A 410 -1.93 -14.36 20.91
CA ALA A 410 -1.18 -15.61 20.75
C ALA A 410 0.21 -15.32 20.20
N LYS A 411 1.26 -15.48 21.04
CA LYS A 411 2.65 -15.43 20.60
C LYS A 411 3.02 -16.76 19.95
N LEU A 412 3.43 -16.73 18.69
CA LEU A 412 3.75 -17.93 17.89
C LEU A 412 5.25 -18.10 17.68
N ARG A 413 6.01 -17.01 17.57
CA ARG A 413 7.46 -17.06 17.35
C ARG A 413 8.16 -17.74 18.52
N GLY A 414 9.07 -18.68 18.20
CA GLY A 414 9.81 -19.46 19.22
C GLY A 414 8.98 -20.54 19.94
N LYS A 415 7.77 -20.86 19.43
CA LYS A 415 6.89 -21.88 19.99
C LYS A 415 6.90 -23.15 19.14
N THR A 416 6.79 -24.32 19.81
CA THR A 416 6.56 -25.59 19.14
C THR A 416 5.16 -25.63 18.51
N LEU A 417 4.91 -26.55 17.58
CA LEU A 417 3.60 -26.69 16.93
C LEU A 417 2.47 -26.84 17.97
N SER A 418 2.64 -27.73 18.94
CA SER A 418 1.65 -27.96 20.00
C SER A 418 1.37 -26.69 20.83
N GLN A 419 2.42 -25.89 21.11
CA GLN A 419 2.26 -24.61 21.83
C GLN A 419 1.54 -23.57 20.96
N ARG A 420 1.83 -23.50 19.65
CA ARG A 420 1.12 -22.63 18.69
C ARG A 420 -0.35 -22.96 18.61
N VAL A 421 -0.68 -24.24 18.44
CA VAL A 421 -2.06 -24.73 18.38
C VAL A 421 -2.84 -24.32 19.62
N LYS A 422 -2.30 -24.58 20.80
CA LYS A 422 -2.94 -24.20 22.07
C LYS A 422 -3.13 -22.67 22.18
N ALA A 423 -2.15 -21.89 21.79
CA ALA A 423 -2.23 -20.42 21.79
C ALA A 423 -3.28 -19.91 20.81
N LEU A 424 -3.34 -20.43 19.59
CA LEU A 424 -4.36 -20.03 18.59
C LEU A 424 -5.77 -20.42 19.03
N ILE A 425 -5.95 -21.62 19.57
CA ILE A 425 -7.26 -22.06 20.08
C ILE A 425 -7.73 -21.17 21.24
N SER A 426 -6.82 -20.71 22.12
CA SER A 426 -7.19 -19.87 23.25
C SER A 426 -7.76 -18.51 22.84
N ILE A 427 -7.38 -17.99 21.69
CA ILE A 427 -7.85 -16.70 21.13
C ILE A 427 -8.92 -16.87 20.05
N ALA A 428 -9.32 -18.09 19.72
CA ALA A 428 -10.46 -18.35 18.83
C ALA A 428 -11.79 -18.00 19.54
N HIS A 429 -12.83 -17.71 18.75
CA HIS A 429 -14.17 -17.54 19.30
C HIS A 429 -14.59 -18.80 20.07
N PRO A 430 -15.20 -18.69 21.26
CA PRO A 430 -15.57 -19.86 22.10
C PRO A 430 -16.30 -20.94 21.35
N ASP A 431 -17.28 -20.61 20.51
CA ASP A 431 -18.13 -21.55 19.78
C ASP A 431 -17.35 -22.48 18.81
N PHE A 432 -16.12 -22.10 18.41
CA PHE A 432 -15.29 -22.86 17.47
C PHE A 432 -14.15 -23.61 18.14
N ARG A 433 -13.90 -23.42 19.45
CA ARG A 433 -12.76 -24.02 20.15
C ARG A 433 -12.80 -25.53 20.20
N ASP A 434 -13.96 -26.10 20.45
CA ASP A 434 -14.11 -27.55 20.55
C ASP A 434 -13.84 -28.27 19.23
N GLU A 435 -14.27 -27.68 18.11
CA GLU A 435 -13.96 -28.19 16.77
C GLU A 435 -12.44 -28.15 16.50
N LEU A 436 -11.78 -27.04 16.83
CA LEU A 436 -10.33 -26.88 16.67
C LEU A 436 -9.55 -27.86 17.55
N ILE A 437 -9.99 -28.08 18.81
CA ILE A 437 -9.39 -29.04 19.72
C ILE A 437 -9.54 -30.47 19.16
N PHE A 438 -10.75 -30.82 18.71
CA PHE A 438 -11.02 -32.11 18.13
C PHE A 438 -10.12 -32.41 16.93
N TYR A 439 -10.05 -31.47 15.98
CA TYR A 439 -9.17 -31.59 14.83
C TYR A 439 -7.69 -31.75 15.22
N ALA A 440 -7.23 -30.94 16.16
CA ALA A 440 -5.83 -30.94 16.60
C ALA A 440 -5.47 -32.29 17.28
N LYS A 441 -6.38 -32.87 18.11
CA LYS A 441 -6.20 -34.17 18.73
C LYS A 441 -6.17 -35.32 17.71
N GLN A 442 -7.10 -35.31 16.76
CA GLN A 442 -7.14 -36.35 15.70
C GLN A 442 -5.84 -36.37 14.85
N ARG A 443 -5.14 -35.25 14.72
CA ARG A 443 -3.92 -35.12 13.95
C ARG A 443 -2.63 -35.18 14.79
N GLY A 444 -2.75 -35.45 16.09
CA GLY A 444 -1.61 -35.53 16.99
C GLY A 444 -0.86 -34.22 17.16
N MET A 445 -1.55 -33.10 16.98
CA MET A 445 -0.93 -31.75 17.13
C MET A 445 -0.88 -31.33 18.61
N ILE A 446 -1.79 -31.85 19.46
CA ILE A 446 -1.88 -31.65 20.93
C ILE A 446 -2.28 -32.92 21.62
#